data_5c98843b857615f4287f1a38090a8f5c
#
_entry.id   5c98843b857615f4287f1a38090a8f5c
#
_cell.length_a   1.000
_cell.length_b   1.000
_cell.length_c   1.000
_cell.angle_alpha   90.00
_cell.angle_beta   90.00
_cell.angle_gamma   90.00
#
_symmetry.space_group_name_H-M   'P 1'
#
loop_
_entity.id
_entity.type
_entity.pdbx_description
1 polymer ?
#
loop_
_entity_poly.entity_id
_entity_poly.type
_entity_poly.pdbx_seq_one_letter_code
_entity_poly.pdbx_strand_id
1 'polypeptide(L)'
;LQIESIHIVSFGGLRNFTLELSSGLSVIEGPNESGKSTIAAFIKFMLYGFSSKDERALHTSWDGEAAEGSMVIIHNNSRYRIGRRCAEGRDEWQIIDCATNMQCYKGRQPGEVFLGVDSDVFEHTAYVSQIGGGRVDGEVVAEAIGNILFSADETTNVQRALKRLEEERVRLWHKNKRGGLIYELECQRDELLERRRAASS
;
A
#
# COMPACT_ATOMS: atom_id res chain seq x y z
N LEU A 1 -12.45 -6.97 -10.16
CA LEU A 1 -12.67 -6.14 -8.98
C LEU A 1 -13.82 -5.17 -9.23
N GLN A 2 -14.76 -5.08 -8.29
CA GLN A 2 -15.84 -4.10 -8.29
C GLN A 2 -15.89 -3.42 -6.93
N ILE A 3 -15.97 -2.10 -6.89
CA ILE A 3 -16.25 -1.35 -5.67
C ILE A 3 -17.76 -1.30 -5.49
N GLU A 4 -18.26 -1.74 -4.34
CA GLU A 4 -19.69 -1.75 -4.02
C GLU A 4 -20.08 -0.50 -3.23
N SER A 5 -19.29 -0.14 -2.24
CA SER A 5 -19.55 1.06 -1.44
C SER A 5 -18.28 1.65 -0.86
N ILE A 6 -18.36 2.95 -0.59
CA ILE A 6 -17.30 3.73 0.05
C ILE A 6 -17.93 4.44 1.25
N HIS A 7 -17.26 4.40 2.39
CA HIS A 7 -17.60 5.17 3.56
C HIS A 7 -16.38 5.95 4.04
N ILE A 8 -16.43 7.26 3.89
CA ILE A 8 -15.38 8.19 4.30
C ILE A 8 -15.76 8.74 5.67
N VAL A 9 -15.00 8.40 6.70
CA VAL A 9 -15.14 9.01 8.02
C VAL A 9 -14.58 10.42 7.98
N SER A 10 -13.34 10.56 7.52
CA SER A 10 -12.64 11.83 7.35
C SER A 10 -11.56 11.70 6.28
N PHE A 11 -11.63 12.48 5.21
CA PHE A 11 -10.62 12.52 4.16
C PHE A 11 -10.71 13.82 3.35
N GLY A 12 -9.65 14.62 3.36
CA GLY A 12 -9.67 15.95 2.75
C GLY A 12 -10.81 16.79 3.33
N GLY A 13 -11.67 17.33 2.47
CA GLY A 13 -12.86 18.08 2.86
C GLY A 13 -14.11 17.24 3.14
N LEU A 14 -14.07 15.93 2.96
CA LEU A 14 -15.22 15.05 3.14
C LEU A 14 -15.28 14.49 4.57
N ARG A 15 -16.51 14.47 5.13
CA ARG A 15 -16.83 13.97 6.47
C ARG A 15 -18.11 13.14 6.44
N ASN A 16 -18.06 11.97 7.07
CA ASN A 16 -19.23 11.06 7.19
C ASN A 16 -19.98 10.87 5.86
N PHE A 17 -19.21 10.72 4.77
CA PHE A 17 -19.74 10.60 3.42
C PHE A 17 -19.82 9.12 3.03
N THR A 18 -20.97 8.72 2.52
CA THR A 18 -21.19 7.36 2.01
C THR A 18 -21.63 7.42 0.56
N LEU A 19 -21.05 6.54 -0.26
CA LEU A 19 -21.40 6.39 -1.67
C LEU A 19 -21.57 4.91 -1.98
N GLU A 20 -22.71 4.54 -2.54
CA GLU A 20 -22.96 3.21 -3.10
C GLU A 20 -22.76 3.25 -4.62
N LEU A 21 -22.08 2.26 -5.15
CA LEU A 21 -21.74 2.15 -6.56
C LEU A 21 -22.41 0.91 -7.16
N SER A 22 -23.04 1.10 -8.31
CA SER A 22 -23.64 0.01 -9.08
C SER A 22 -22.55 -0.78 -9.82
N SER A 23 -22.88 -1.98 -10.27
CA SER A 23 -22.02 -2.73 -11.20
C SER A 23 -21.92 -2.00 -12.54
N GLY A 24 -20.75 -2.02 -13.14
CA GLY A 24 -20.46 -1.38 -14.43
C GLY A 24 -19.94 0.04 -14.31
N LEU A 25 -20.35 0.92 -15.21
CA LEU A 25 -19.92 2.32 -15.25
C LEU A 25 -20.71 3.16 -14.25
N SER A 26 -20.04 3.81 -13.33
CA SER A 26 -20.62 4.80 -12.43
C SER A 26 -20.09 6.19 -12.77
N VAL A 27 -20.97 7.17 -12.89
CA VAL A 27 -20.62 8.56 -13.16
C VAL A 27 -20.93 9.39 -11.92
N ILE A 28 -19.90 10.11 -11.41
CA ILE A 28 -20.05 11.00 -10.26
C ILE A 28 -20.03 12.43 -10.76
N GLU A 29 -21.17 13.09 -10.70
CA GLU A 29 -21.35 14.48 -11.13
C GLU A 29 -21.51 15.43 -9.95
N GLY A 30 -21.15 16.68 -10.14
CA GLY A 30 -21.32 17.73 -9.14
C GLY A 30 -20.57 19.01 -9.52
N PRO A 31 -20.86 20.14 -8.87
CA PRO A 31 -20.14 21.41 -9.10
C PRO A 31 -18.64 21.30 -8.78
N ASN A 32 -17.89 22.32 -9.17
CA ASN A 32 -16.49 22.40 -8.75
C ASN A 32 -16.42 22.43 -7.21
N GLU A 33 -15.34 21.86 -6.66
CA GLU A 33 -15.11 21.76 -5.21
C GLU A 33 -16.08 20.86 -4.43
N SER A 34 -16.95 20.11 -5.11
CA SER A 34 -17.88 19.16 -4.47
C SER A 34 -17.24 17.86 -3.96
N GLY A 35 -15.93 17.71 -4.07
CA GLY A 35 -15.21 16.53 -3.57
C GLY A 35 -15.05 15.37 -4.56
N LYS A 36 -15.38 15.54 -5.86
CA LYS A 36 -15.22 14.47 -6.88
C LYS A 36 -13.81 13.91 -6.94
N SER A 37 -12.82 14.80 -7.03
CA SER A 37 -11.39 14.40 -7.04
C SER A 37 -10.95 13.81 -5.68
N THR A 38 -11.56 14.26 -4.60
CA THR A 38 -11.31 13.72 -3.25
C THR A 38 -11.80 12.28 -3.13
N ILE A 39 -12.94 11.93 -3.75
CA ILE A 39 -13.44 10.55 -3.80
C ILE A 39 -12.47 9.66 -4.58
N ALA A 40 -11.97 10.10 -5.74
CA ALA A 40 -11.00 9.36 -6.51
C ALA A 40 -9.68 9.15 -5.73
N ALA A 41 -9.17 10.21 -5.08
CA ALA A 41 -8.00 10.12 -4.21
C ALA A 41 -8.24 9.20 -2.99
N PHE A 42 -9.45 9.17 -2.44
CA PHE A 42 -9.81 8.25 -1.36
C PHE A 42 -9.77 6.79 -1.81
N ILE A 43 -10.25 6.46 -3.00
CA ILE A 43 -10.16 5.09 -3.55
C ILE A 43 -8.69 4.66 -3.65
N LYS A 44 -7.81 5.52 -4.19
CA LYS A 44 -6.37 5.27 -4.24
C LYS A 44 -5.81 5.07 -2.82
N PHE A 45 -6.15 5.96 -1.88
CA PHE A 45 -5.74 5.84 -0.48
C PHE A 45 -6.17 4.51 0.13
N MET A 46 -7.39 4.04 -0.09
CA MET A 46 -7.86 2.76 0.43
C MET A 46 -7.06 1.57 -0.11
N LEU A 47 -6.58 1.65 -1.35
CA LEU A 47 -5.83 0.58 -2.01
C LEU A 47 -4.34 0.57 -1.63
N TYR A 48 -3.70 1.75 -1.54
CA TYR A 48 -2.24 1.86 -1.43
C TYR A 48 -1.74 2.78 -0.32
N GLY A 49 -2.60 3.61 0.28
CA GLY A 49 -2.20 4.65 1.22
C GLY A 49 -1.74 5.93 0.53
N PHE A 50 -1.01 6.76 1.25
CA PHE A 50 -0.39 7.96 0.72
C PHE A 50 0.99 7.65 0.14
N SER A 51 1.26 8.10 -1.07
CA SER A 51 2.57 7.95 -1.73
C SER A 51 3.59 8.99 -1.25
N SER A 52 3.15 10.13 -0.72
CA SER A 52 4.03 11.20 -0.25
C SER A 52 3.49 11.92 0.99
N LYS A 53 4.39 12.67 1.65
CA LYS A 53 4.01 13.56 2.77
C LYS A 53 3.10 14.69 2.31
N ASP A 54 3.32 15.19 1.10
CA ASP A 54 2.53 16.28 0.51
C ASP A 54 1.11 15.83 0.19
N GLU A 55 0.96 14.65 -0.39
CA GLU A 55 -0.36 14.03 -0.63
C GLU A 55 -1.10 13.82 0.70
N ARG A 56 -0.42 13.34 1.73
CA ARG A 56 -1.00 13.21 3.05
C ARG A 56 -1.45 14.55 3.61
N ALA A 57 -0.61 15.59 3.53
CA ALA A 57 -0.95 16.93 4.02
C ALA A 57 -2.17 17.52 3.30
N LEU A 58 -2.33 17.23 2.00
CA LEU A 58 -3.47 17.67 1.20
C LEU A 58 -4.80 17.01 1.62
N HIS A 59 -4.74 15.75 2.06
CA HIS A 59 -5.93 14.96 2.36
C HIS A 59 -6.15 14.67 3.85
N THR A 60 -5.23 15.08 4.71
CA THR A 60 -5.45 15.08 6.16
C THR A 60 -6.22 16.33 6.55
N SER A 61 -7.13 16.21 7.49
CA SER A 61 -7.92 17.35 7.97
C SER A 61 -7.04 18.43 8.60
N TRP A 62 -7.46 19.68 8.42
CA TRP A 62 -6.84 20.85 9.09
C TRP A 62 -6.98 20.79 10.61
N ASP A 63 -7.99 20.06 11.11
CA ASP A 63 -8.23 19.84 12.54
C ASP A 63 -7.37 18.72 13.15
N GLY A 64 -6.42 18.17 12.37
CA GLY A 64 -5.55 17.07 12.82
C GLY A 64 -6.23 15.70 12.87
N GLU A 65 -7.46 15.59 12.39
CA GLU A 65 -8.15 14.29 12.31
C GLU A 65 -7.44 13.36 11.33
N ALA A 66 -7.46 12.07 11.66
CA ALA A 66 -6.91 11.04 10.80
C ALA A 66 -7.65 10.98 9.45
N ALA A 67 -6.92 10.69 8.38
CA ALA A 67 -7.54 10.21 7.17
C ALA A 67 -8.05 8.79 7.41
N GLU A 68 -9.38 8.59 7.34
CA GLU A 68 -10.00 7.34 7.77
C GLU A 68 -11.25 7.02 6.97
N GLY A 69 -11.45 5.73 6.71
CA GLY A 69 -12.68 5.22 6.12
C GLY A 69 -12.64 3.75 5.81
N SER A 70 -13.66 3.31 5.09
CA SER A 70 -13.76 1.93 4.62
C SER A 70 -14.32 1.85 3.20
N MET A 71 -13.99 0.74 2.53
CA MET A 71 -14.46 0.44 1.18
C MET A 71 -14.84 -1.03 1.12
N VAL A 72 -16.02 -1.31 0.56
CA VAL A 72 -16.47 -2.67 0.29
C VAL A 72 -16.26 -2.98 -1.18
N ILE A 73 -15.63 -4.11 -1.43
CA ILE A 73 -15.31 -4.59 -2.77
C ILE A 73 -15.81 -6.01 -2.98
N ILE A 74 -16.08 -6.34 -4.24
CA ILE A 74 -16.36 -7.70 -4.70
C ILE A 74 -15.19 -8.13 -5.61
N HIS A 75 -14.55 -9.23 -5.26
CA HIS A 75 -13.47 -9.84 -6.02
C HIS A 75 -13.66 -11.36 -6.05
N ASN A 76 -13.63 -11.96 -7.26
CA ASN A 76 -13.84 -13.40 -7.46
C ASN A 76 -15.08 -13.94 -6.71
N ASN A 77 -16.19 -13.21 -6.83
CA ASN A 77 -17.49 -13.57 -6.20
C ASN A 77 -17.49 -13.56 -4.66
N SER A 78 -16.43 -13.06 -4.05
CA SER A 78 -16.32 -12.87 -2.59
C SER A 78 -16.32 -11.38 -2.26
N ARG A 79 -16.89 -11.04 -1.11
CA ARG A 79 -17.07 -9.67 -0.65
C ARG A 79 -16.09 -9.38 0.47
N TYR A 80 -15.32 -8.30 0.31
CA TYR A 80 -14.31 -7.88 1.27
C TYR A 80 -14.53 -6.44 1.70
N ARG A 81 -14.26 -6.16 2.97
CA ARG A 81 -14.22 -4.81 3.51
C ARG A 81 -12.77 -4.44 3.81
N ILE A 82 -12.33 -3.36 3.18
CA ILE A 82 -11.05 -2.73 3.45
C ILE A 82 -11.31 -1.58 4.41
N GLY A 83 -10.65 -1.54 5.55
CA GLY A 83 -10.60 -0.40 6.45
C GLY A 83 -9.20 0.19 6.44
N ARG A 84 -9.07 1.51 6.39
CA ARG A 84 -7.77 2.19 6.45
C ARG A 84 -7.85 3.46 7.27
N ARG A 85 -6.80 3.70 8.06
CA ARG A 85 -6.64 4.88 8.88
C ARG A 85 -5.20 5.34 8.86
N CYS A 86 -4.97 6.61 8.56
CA CYS A 86 -3.66 7.24 8.64
C CYS A 86 -3.72 8.40 9.64
N ALA A 87 -3.06 8.24 10.79
CA ALA A 87 -2.96 9.23 11.84
C ALA A 87 -1.49 9.50 12.17
N GLU A 88 -1.08 10.76 12.28
CA GLU A 88 0.28 11.16 12.65
C GLU A 88 1.38 10.45 11.83
N GLY A 89 1.07 10.09 10.59
CA GLY A 89 1.99 9.38 9.70
C GLY A 89 2.06 7.86 9.90
N ARG A 90 1.27 7.31 10.80
CA ARG A 90 1.05 5.88 10.94
C ARG A 90 -0.10 5.46 10.06
N ASP A 91 0.18 4.56 9.14
CA ASP A 91 -0.80 4.02 8.19
C ASP A 91 -1.16 2.59 8.61
N GLU A 92 -2.41 2.40 8.97
CA GLU A 92 -2.95 1.13 9.44
C GLU A 92 -4.10 0.71 8.53
N TRP A 93 -4.07 -0.55 8.09
CA TRP A 93 -5.14 -1.09 7.25
C TRP A 93 -5.47 -2.53 7.62
N GLN A 94 -6.67 -2.92 7.26
CA GLN A 94 -7.14 -4.30 7.42
C GLN A 94 -8.04 -4.69 6.25
N ILE A 95 -8.00 -5.94 5.88
CA ILE A 95 -8.89 -6.55 4.91
C ILE A 95 -9.70 -7.62 5.64
N ILE A 96 -11.01 -7.49 5.62
CA ILE A 96 -11.95 -8.39 6.30
C ILE A 96 -12.79 -9.09 5.25
N ASP A 97 -12.81 -10.41 5.27
CA ASP A 97 -13.76 -11.20 4.51
C ASP A 97 -15.15 -11.05 5.13
N CYS A 98 -16.11 -10.54 4.36
CA CYS A 98 -17.45 -10.24 4.86
C CYS A 98 -18.27 -11.51 5.18
N ALA A 99 -17.93 -12.66 4.61
CA ALA A 99 -18.65 -13.91 4.88
C ALA A 99 -18.22 -14.53 6.21
N THR A 100 -16.92 -14.49 6.51
CA THR A 100 -16.36 -15.08 7.72
C THR A 100 -16.13 -14.06 8.84
N ASN A 101 -16.18 -12.78 8.53
CA ASN A 101 -15.81 -11.66 9.39
C ASN A 101 -14.39 -11.77 9.96
N MET A 102 -13.51 -12.47 9.27
CA MET A 102 -12.11 -12.66 9.67
C MET A 102 -11.18 -11.76 8.85
N GLN A 103 -10.12 -11.29 9.50
CA GLN A 103 -9.06 -10.55 8.82
C GLN A 103 -8.25 -11.50 7.94
N CYS A 104 -8.08 -11.13 6.68
CA CYS A 104 -7.29 -11.85 5.68
C CYS A 104 -6.17 -10.98 5.11
N TYR A 105 -5.24 -11.58 4.39
CA TYR A 105 -4.13 -10.91 3.67
C TYR A 105 -3.32 -9.94 4.55
N LYS A 106 -3.02 -10.32 5.79
CA LYS A 106 -2.28 -9.48 6.75
C LYS A 106 -0.93 -9.01 6.17
N GLY A 107 -0.64 -7.73 6.37
CA GLY A 107 0.63 -7.12 5.96
C GLY A 107 0.80 -6.87 4.46
N ARG A 108 -0.20 -7.22 3.63
CA ARG A 108 -0.19 -6.95 2.18
C ARG A 108 -1.08 -5.76 1.86
N GLN A 109 -0.61 -4.91 0.95
CA GLN A 109 -1.42 -3.77 0.47
C GLN A 109 -2.66 -4.25 -0.27
N PRO A 110 -3.85 -3.65 0.00
CA PRO A 110 -5.09 -4.06 -0.65
C PRO A 110 -5.00 -4.00 -2.18
N GLY A 111 -4.37 -2.98 -2.75
CA GLY A 111 -4.19 -2.85 -4.19
C GLY A 111 -3.38 -4.01 -4.78
N GLU A 112 -2.29 -4.40 -4.16
CA GLU A 112 -1.49 -5.55 -4.60
C GLU A 112 -2.25 -6.88 -4.51
N VAL A 113 -3.09 -7.03 -3.47
CA VAL A 113 -3.89 -8.25 -3.29
C VAL A 113 -4.95 -8.40 -4.36
N PHE A 114 -5.69 -7.32 -4.66
CA PHE A 114 -6.89 -7.38 -5.49
C PHE A 114 -6.67 -6.99 -6.95
N LEU A 115 -5.64 -6.19 -7.24
CA LEU A 115 -5.30 -5.76 -8.60
C LEU A 115 -4.04 -6.44 -9.14
N GLY A 116 -3.19 -6.98 -8.27
CA GLY A 116 -1.94 -7.64 -8.66
C GLY A 116 -0.85 -6.68 -9.13
N VAL A 117 -1.04 -5.36 -8.96
CA VAL A 117 -0.11 -4.31 -9.36
C VAL A 117 0.26 -3.44 -8.17
N ASP A 118 1.41 -2.80 -8.21
CA ASP A 118 1.84 -1.82 -7.22
C ASP A 118 1.19 -0.44 -7.45
N SER A 119 1.46 0.50 -6.53
CA SER A 119 0.91 1.86 -6.59
C SER A 119 1.33 2.59 -7.86
N ASP A 120 2.59 2.44 -8.27
CA ASP A 120 3.14 3.19 -9.40
C ASP A 120 2.48 2.75 -10.70
N VAL A 121 2.34 1.43 -10.90
CA VAL A 121 1.62 0.89 -12.06
C VAL A 121 0.15 1.31 -12.05
N PHE A 122 -0.52 1.26 -10.87
CA PHE A 122 -1.91 1.68 -10.75
C PHE A 122 -2.09 3.15 -11.11
N GLU A 123 -1.23 4.04 -10.62
CA GLU A 123 -1.31 5.48 -10.89
C GLU A 123 -1.08 5.82 -12.36
N HIS A 124 -0.25 5.05 -13.07
CA HIS A 124 0.04 5.31 -14.48
C HIS A 124 -0.89 4.58 -15.47
N THR A 125 -1.69 3.63 -15.00
CA THR A 125 -2.56 2.82 -15.88
C THR A 125 -4.04 2.95 -15.61
N ALA A 126 -4.45 2.82 -14.35
CA ALA A 126 -5.85 2.75 -13.95
C ALA A 126 -6.37 4.02 -13.28
N TYR A 127 -5.49 4.83 -12.69
CA TYR A 127 -5.84 6.08 -12.02
C TYR A 127 -5.58 7.27 -12.94
N VAL A 128 -6.62 7.71 -13.64
CA VAL A 128 -6.53 8.92 -14.47
C VAL A 128 -6.86 10.12 -13.60
N SER A 129 -5.84 10.84 -13.15
CA SER A 129 -6.01 12.13 -12.48
C SER A 129 -6.50 13.18 -13.49
N GLN A 130 -6.84 14.38 -13.01
CA GLN A 130 -7.37 15.46 -13.82
C GLN A 130 -6.53 15.69 -15.09
N ILE A 131 -7.20 15.75 -16.25
CA ILE A 131 -6.56 15.97 -17.56
C ILE A 131 -5.71 17.25 -17.51
N GLY A 132 -4.41 17.10 -17.51
CA GLY A 132 -3.45 18.22 -17.49
C GLY A 132 -2.10 17.94 -16.82
N GLY A 133 -1.92 16.86 -16.08
CA GLY A 133 -0.71 16.60 -15.31
C GLY A 133 -0.08 15.20 -15.43
N GLY A 134 -0.80 14.23 -15.88
CA GLY A 134 -0.29 12.86 -15.97
C GLY A 134 0.21 12.54 -17.38
N ARG A 135 1.49 12.71 -17.67
CA ARG A 135 2.12 11.91 -18.72
C ARG A 135 2.06 10.48 -18.26
N VAL A 136 1.41 9.61 -19.05
CA VAL A 136 1.62 8.18 -18.92
C VAL A 136 3.13 7.98 -19.12
N ASP A 137 3.83 7.66 -18.04
CA ASP A 137 5.26 7.39 -18.16
C ASP A 137 5.40 6.05 -18.89
N GLY A 138 5.72 6.16 -20.18
CA GLY A 138 5.82 5.00 -21.07
C GLY A 138 6.84 3.98 -20.59
N GLU A 139 7.83 4.39 -19.79
CA GLU A 139 8.83 3.48 -19.23
C GLU A 139 8.21 2.60 -18.12
N VAL A 140 7.41 3.15 -17.22
CA VAL A 140 6.74 2.40 -16.14
C VAL A 140 5.72 1.41 -16.71
N VAL A 141 4.96 1.84 -17.71
CA VAL A 141 4.00 0.95 -18.42
C VAL A 141 4.73 -0.11 -19.24
N ALA A 142 5.80 0.25 -19.93
CA ALA A 142 6.61 -0.69 -20.70
C ALA A 142 7.30 -1.72 -19.79
N GLU A 143 7.78 -1.31 -18.61
CA GLU A 143 8.34 -2.22 -17.61
C GLU A 143 7.28 -3.17 -17.05
N ALA A 144 6.08 -2.66 -16.74
CA ALA A 144 4.97 -3.48 -16.26
C ALA A 144 4.49 -4.47 -17.32
N ILE A 145 4.35 -4.04 -18.58
CA ILE A 145 4.00 -4.91 -19.71
C ILE A 145 5.14 -5.90 -19.97
N GLY A 146 6.39 -5.46 -19.93
CA GLY A 146 7.56 -6.32 -20.01
C GLY A 146 7.53 -7.41 -18.93
N ASN A 147 7.28 -7.03 -17.70
CA ASN A 147 7.17 -7.97 -16.59
C ASN A 147 6.01 -8.98 -16.77
N ILE A 148 4.87 -8.56 -17.34
CA ILE A 148 3.75 -9.45 -17.65
C ILE A 148 4.09 -10.39 -18.81
N LEU A 149 4.73 -9.89 -19.88
CA LEU A 149 5.11 -10.69 -21.05
C LEU A 149 6.23 -11.67 -20.75
N PHE A 150 7.20 -11.28 -19.91
CA PHE A 150 8.29 -12.17 -19.48
C PHE A 150 7.91 -13.07 -18.31
N SER A 151 6.81 -12.78 -17.59
CA SER A 151 6.27 -13.62 -16.51
C SER A 151 5.21 -14.64 -16.99
N ALA A 152 5.09 -14.86 -18.29
CA ALA A 152 4.36 -16.03 -18.83
C ALA A 152 4.96 -17.36 -18.35
N ASP A 153 6.12 -17.32 -17.70
CA ASP A 153 6.67 -18.41 -16.89
C ASP A 153 6.65 -17.97 -15.41
N GLU A 154 5.81 -18.65 -14.68
CA GLU A 154 5.43 -18.44 -13.28
C GLU A 154 6.63 -18.23 -12.38
N THR A 155 6.88 -17.10 -11.84
CA THR A 155 7.60 -16.93 -10.56
C THR A 155 8.79 -16.00 -10.51
N THR A 156 9.34 -15.51 -11.58
CA THR A 156 10.59 -14.78 -11.42
C THR A 156 10.56 -13.37 -12.00
N ASN A 157 9.94 -12.47 -11.28
CA ASN A 157 10.28 -11.06 -11.43
C ASN A 157 11.71 -10.90 -10.87
N VAL A 158 12.72 -11.00 -11.75
CA VAL A 158 14.14 -10.94 -11.39
C VAL A 158 14.46 -9.69 -10.57
N GLN A 159 13.83 -8.58 -10.87
CA GLN A 159 14.02 -7.33 -10.12
C GLN A 159 13.41 -7.39 -8.71
N ARG A 160 12.24 -8.00 -8.53
CA ARG A 160 11.68 -8.25 -7.19
C ARG A 160 12.54 -9.23 -6.40
N ALA A 161 13.05 -10.25 -7.05
CA ALA A 161 13.96 -11.19 -6.42
C ALA A 161 15.27 -10.50 -6.00
N LEU A 162 15.85 -9.68 -6.86
CA LEU A 162 17.05 -8.90 -6.57
C LEU A 162 16.80 -7.89 -5.43
N LYS A 163 15.67 -7.20 -5.44
CA LYS A 163 15.29 -6.26 -4.37
C LYS A 163 15.13 -6.99 -3.02
N ARG A 164 14.45 -8.13 -3.00
CA ARG A 164 14.34 -8.96 -1.79
C ARG A 164 15.68 -9.48 -1.29
N LEU A 165 16.54 -9.93 -2.20
CA LEU A 165 17.88 -10.35 -1.86
C LEU A 165 18.71 -9.20 -1.28
N GLU A 166 18.57 -8.00 -1.82
CA GLU A 166 19.24 -6.82 -1.31
C GLU A 166 18.72 -6.41 0.07
N GLU A 167 17.41 -6.45 0.30
CA GLU A 167 16.78 -6.21 1.60
C GLU A 167 17.24 -7.22 2.65
N GLU A 168 17.26 -8.51 2.33
CA GLU A 168 17.78 -9.54 3.23
C GLU A 168 19.29 -9.43 3.43
N ARG A 169 20.05 -9.04 2.40
CA ARG A 169 21.47 -8.76 2.53
C ARG A 169 21.73 -7.62 3.52
N VAL A 170 20.97 -6.51 3.40
CA VAL A 170 21.09 -5.37 4.31
C VAL A 170 20.69 -5.77 5.74
N ARG A 171 19.67 -6.59 5.92
CA ARG A 171 19.25 -7.11 7.22
C ARG A 171 20.33 -7.97 7.87
N LEU A 172 21.03 -8.78 7.08
CA LEU A 172 22.10 -9.66 7.57
C LEU A 172 23.40 -8.89 7.80
N TRP A 173 23.74 -7.98 6.90
CA TRP A 173 25.01 -7.28 6.91
C TRP A 173 24.91 -5.84 6.38
N HIS A 174 25.29 -4.88 7.20
CA HIS A 174 25.47 -3.49 6.79
C HIS A 174 26.84 -3.25 6.14
N LYS A 175 26.86 -2.41 5.09
CA LYS A 175 28.10 -2.01 4.37
C LYS A 175 29.23 -1.51 5.27
N ASN A 176 28.87 -0.90 6.41
CA ASN A 176 29.81 -0.31 7.37
C ASN A 176 30.34 -1.32 8.39
N LYS A 177 30.05 -2.62 8.26
CA LYS A 177 30.43 -3.68 9.21
C LYS A 177 30.00 -3.41 10.67
N ARG A 178 29.12 -2.45 10.91
CA ARG A 178 28.56 -2.10 12.21
C ARG A 178 27.02 -2.13 12.08
N GLY A 179 26.41 -3.21 12.52
CA GLY A 179 24.98 -3.46 12.44
C GLY A 179 24.62 -4.65 11.53
N GLY A 180 23.35 -5.08 11.63
CA GLY A 180 22.86 -6.30 11.03
C GLY A 180 23.03 -7.53 11.93
N LEU A 181 22.27 -8.58 11.62
CA LEU A 181 22.19 -9.78 12.46
C LEU A 181 23.55 -10.45 12.67
N ILE A 182 24.41 -10.46 11.65
CA ILE A 182 25.76 -11.08 11.75
C ILE A 182 26.60 -10.33 12.77
N TYR A 183 26.61 -9.00 12.73
CA TYR A 183 27.37 -8.20 13.68
C TYR A 183 26.89 -8.40 15.13
N GLU A 184 25.57 -8.45 15.34
CA GLU A 184 25.00 -8.71 16.67
C GLU A 184 25.41 -10.07 17.22
N LEU A 185 25.38 -11.11 16.37
CA LEU A 185 25.80 -12.46 16.75
C LEU A 185 27.29 -12.54 17.02
N GLU A 186 28.12 -11.82 16.26
CA GLU A 186 29.56 -11.73 16.51
C GLU A 186 29.86 -11.06 17.85
N CYS A 187 29.20 -9.97 18.18
CA CYS A 187 29.31 -9.31 19.48
C CYS A 187 28.89 -10.23 20.62
N GLN A 188 27.79 -10.95 20.49
CA GLN A 188 27.32 -11.91 21.51
C GLN A 188 28.31 -13.06 21.67
N ARG A 189 28.84 -13.59 20.57
CA ARG A 189 29.86 -14.63 20.61
C ARG A 189 31.11 -14.16 21.38
N ASP A 190 31.60 -12.97 21.09
CA ASP A 190 32.83 -12.44 21.70
C ASP A 190 32.59 -12.17 23.20
N GLU A 191 31.44 -11.66 23.58
CA GLU A 191 31.07 -11.50 25.00
C GLU A 191 31.01 -12.84 25.75
N LEU A 192 30.44 -13.87 25.12
CA LEU A 192 30.40 -15.22 25.71
C LEU A 192 31.79 -15.85 25.83
N LEU A 193 32.66 -15.60 24.87
CA LEU A 193 34.03 -16.05 24.93
C LEU A 193 34.82 -15.37 26.06
N GLU A 194 34.63 -14.09 26.28
CA GLU A 194 35.23 -13.37 27.44
C GLU A 194 34.72 -13.90 28.78
N ARG A 195 33.40 -14.09 28.90
CA ARG A 195 32.79 -14.68 30.11
C ARG A 195 33.34 -16.08 30.37
N ARG A 196 33.50 -16.90 29.33
CA ARG A 196 34.08 -18.23 29.46
C ARG A 196 35.56 -18.20 29.93
N ARG A 197 36.36 -17.27 29.40
CA ARG A 197 37.77 -17.08 29.83
C ARG A 197 37.84 -16.65 31.30
N ALA A 198 36.98 -15.70 31.71
CA ALA A 198 36.91 -15.24 33.09
C ALA A 198 36.46 -16.33 34.10
N ALA A 199 35.63 -17.27 33.66
CA ALA A 199 35.15 -18.38 34.48
C ALA A 199 36.18 -19.56 34.58
N SER A 200 37.21 -19.56 33.69
CA SER A 200 38.24 -20.62 33.66
C SER A 200 39.55 -20.18 34.30
N SER A 201 39.60 -18.95 34.83
CA SER A 201 40.73 -18.39 35.60
C SER A 201 40.41 -18.40 37.09
#